data_e8f6266ce87a1e23be0dd8ead125b39a
#
_entry.id   e8f6266ce87a1e23be0dd8ead125b39a
#
_cell.length_a   1.000
_cell.length_b   1.000
_cell.length_c   1.000
_cell.angle_alpha   90.00
_cell.angle_beta   90.00
_cell.angle_gamma   90.00
#
_symmetry.space_group_name_H-M   'P 1'
#
loop_
_entity.id
_entity.type
_entity.pdbx_description
1 polymer ?
#
loop_
_entity_poly.entity_id
_entity_poly.type
_entity_poly.pdbx_seq_one_letter_code
_entity_poly.pdbx_strand_id
1 'polypeptide(L)'
;VKVEALTDLCLIPDICCASRHNNTLVERMVKVADTRAIPLIIDKKTLDTAIHVASAADGIFSVKPLSQPKTGLIVTGNEVYSGLIDDKFAPIIRKKLRFVGCEIKKTLLTPDDMIEIVKSINELIRIGSELILVAGGMSVDPDDISRMAIAEAGATDVGYGTSVLPGARCLYGVIGSIPSRGRPG
;
A
#
# COMPACT_ATOMS: atom_id res chain seq x y z
N VAL A 1 14.62 -0.02 -1.45
CA VAL A 1 15.96 0.46 -1.90
C VAL A 1 16.18 1.86 -1.34
N LYS A 2 17.33 2.09 -0.72
CA LYS A 2 17.79 3.43 -0.33
C LYS A 2 18.43 4.07 -1.56
N VAL A 3 17.69 4.95 -2.22
CA VAL A 3 18.06 5.49 -3.55
C VAL A 3 19.37 6.27 -3.50
N GLU A 4 19.56 7.11 -2.48
CA GLU A 4 20.78 7.90 -2.30
C GLU A 4 22.01 6.98 -2.17
N ALA A 5 21.95 5.99 -1.26
CA ALA A 5 23.05 5.05 -1.07
C ALA A 5 23.33 4.18 -2.31
N LEU A 6 22.31 3.84 -3.11
CA LEU A 6 22.50 3.16 -4.38
C LEU A 6 23.19 4.08 -5.39
N THR A 7 22.81 5.35 -5.43
CA THR A 7 23.42 6.36 -6.29
C THR A 7 24.89 6.53 -5.92
N ASP A 8 25.21 6.71 -4.63
CA ASP A 8 26.58 6.85 -4.15
C ASP A 8 27.43 5.63 -4.50
N LEU A 9 26.87 4.42 -4.38
CA LEU A 9 27.57 3.20 -4.82
C LEU A 9 27.84 3.20 -6.32
N CYS A 10 26.88 3.60 -7.15
CA CYS A 10 27.00 3.61 -8.60
C CYS A 10 27.88 4.75 -9.13
N LEU A 11 28.16 5.78 -8.33
CA LEU A 11 29.12 6.85 -8.66
C LEU A 11 30.58 6.45 -8.42
N ILE A 12 30.83 5.34 -7.73
CA ILE A 12 32.18 4.80 -7.58
C ILE A 12 32.64 4.26 -8.93
N PRO A 13 33.79 4.69 -9.47
CA PRO A 13 34.32 4.17 -10.72
C PRO A 13 34.42 2.66 -10.72
N ASP A 14 34.14 2.04 -11.84
CA ASP A 14 34.25 0.60 -12.05
C ASP A 14 33.28 -0.28 -11.24
N ILE A 15 32.35 0.31 -10.50
CA ILE A 15 31.30 -0.40 -9.80
C ILE A 15 29.95 -0.18 -10.51
N CYS A 16 29.24 -1.28 -10.73
CA CYS A 16 27.89 -1.27 -11.29
C CYS A 16 26.94 -2.01 -10.34
N CYS A 17 25.81 -1.39 -10.03
CA CYS A 17 24.74 -2.04 -9.29
C CYS A 17 23.38 -1.76 -9.96
N ALA A 18 22.64 -2.81 -10.24
CA ALA A 18 21.30 -2.74 -10.78
C ALA A 18 20.30 -3.38 -9.79
N SER A 19 19.09 -2.83 -9.70
CA SER A 19 18.08 -3.36 -8.79
C SER A 19 16.69 -3.33 -9.41
N ARG A 20 15.77 -4.07 -8.81
CA ARG A 20 14.35 -3.90 -9.04
C ARG A 20 13.88 -2.55 -8.49
N HIS A 21 12.78 -2.05 -9.04
CA HIS A 21 12.16 -0.83 -8.53
C HIS A 21 11.74 -0.96 -7.07
N ASN A 22 11.71 0.18 -6.37
CA ASN A 22 11.19 0.25 -5.02
C ASN A 22 9.74 -0.26 -4.97
N ASN A 23 9.35 -0.81 -3.81
CA ASN A 23 8.00 -1.32 -3.56
C ASN A 23 7.54 -2.40 -4.56
N THR A 24 8.47 -3.13 -5.16
CA THR A 24 8.15 -4.29 -6.00
C THR A 24 7.88 -5.50 -5.10
N LEU A 25 6.76 -6.18 -5.34
CA LEU A 25 6.49 -7.47 -4.70
C LEU A 25 7.50 -8.50 -5.20
N VAL A 26 8.13 -9.18 -4.27
CA VAL A 26 9.13 -10.22 -4.58
C VAL A 26 8.82 -11.51 -3.82
N GLU A 27 9.03 -12.63 -4.47
CA GLU A 27 8.93 -13.95 -3.88
C GLU A 27 10.29 -14.40 -3.31
N ARG A 28 10.23 -15.46 -2.53
CA ARG A 28 11.46 -16.08 -2.01
C ARG A 28 12.37 -16.51 -3.17
N MET A 29 13.69 -16.30 -3.01
CA MET A 29 14.74 -16.66 -3.98
C MET A 29 14.72 -15.83 -5.29
N VAL A 30 13.89 -14.82 -5.40
CA VAL A 30 13.94 -13.91 -6.56
C VAL A 30 15.08 -12.91 -6.39
N LYS A 31 15.89 -12.76 -7.44
CA LYS A 31 16.97 -11.76 -7.48
C LYS A 31 16.36 -10.35 -7.41
N VAL A 32 16.78 -9.57 -6.41
CA VAL A 32 16.32 -8.19 -6.17
C VAL A 32 17.32 -7.15 -6.64
N ALA A 33 18.60 -7.50 -6.62
CA ALA A 33 19.70 -6.65 -7.08
C ALA A 33 20.87 -7.50 -7.54
N ASP A 34 21.75 -6.89 -8.30
CA ASP A 34 23.01 -7.47 -8.74
C ASP A 34 24.08 -6.37 -8.75
N THR A 35 25.28 -6.70 -8.26
CA THR A 35 26.40 -5.77 -8.27
C THR A 35 27.65 -6.47 -8.79
N ARG A 36 28.49 -5.74 -9.51
CA ARG A 36 29.76 -6.27 -10.01
C ARG A 36 30.77 -5.14 -10.21
N ALA A 37 32.04 -5.50 -10.19
CA ALA A 37 33.09 -4.71 -10.82
C ALA A 37 32.97 -4.82 -12.34
N ILE A 38 33.14 -3.71 -13.08
CA ILE A 38 33.10 -3.70 -14.55
C ILE A 38 34.37 -4.37 -15.11
N PRO A 39 35.61 -4.01 -14.66
CA PRO A 39 36.80 -4.71 -15.06
C PRO A 39 36.95 -6.04 -14.28
N LEU A 40 37.75 -6.95 -14.85
CA LEU A 40 38.04 -8.24 -14.20
C LEU A 40 38.83 -8.08 -12.89
N ILE A 41 39.60 -7.01 -12.76
CA ILE A 41 40.45 -6.68 -11.62
C ILE A 41 40.18 -5.23 -11.25
N ILE A 42 39.87 -4.96 -10.00
CA ILE A 42 39.79 -3.62 -9.44
C ILE A 42 40.79 -3.47 -8.29
N ASP A 43 41.18 -2.24 -8.01
CA ASP A 43 42.05 -2.00 -6.87
C ASP A 43 41.28 -2.16 -5.54
N LYS A 44 42.05 -2.50 -4.51
CA LYS A 44 41.49 -2.73 -3.17
C LYS A 44 40.82 -1.49 -2.60
N LYS A 45 41.32 -0.29 -2.87
CA LYS A 45 40.78 0.95 -2.36
C LYS A 45 39.37 1.20 -2.90
N THR A 46 39.16 0.95 -4.19
CA THR A 46 37.83 1.06 -4.84
C THR A 46 36.84 0.06 -4.19
N LEU A 47 37.27 -1.18 -3.97
CA LEU A 47 36.45 -2.18 -3.31
C LEU A 47 36.10 -1.78 -1.86
N ASP A 48 37.10 -1.35 -1.08
CA ASP A 48 36.91 -0.91 0.31
C ASP A 48 35.95 0.29 0.38
N THR A 49 36.04 1.23 -0.55
CA THR A 49 35.11 2.35 -0.66
C THR A 49 33.68 1.89 -0.94
N ALA A 50 33.50 0.96 -1.87
CA ALA A 50 32.18 0.40 -2.19
C ALA A 50 31.57 -0.33 -0.99
N ILE A 51 32.36 -1.11 -0.26
CA ILE A 51 31.94 -1.81 0.97
C ILE A 51 31.55 -0.76 2.02
N HIS A 52 32.33 0.29 2.20
CA HIS A 52 32.05 1.34 3.16
C HIS A 52 30.70 2.03 2.86
N VAL A 53 30.46 2.45 1.64
CA VAL A 53 29.19 3.08 1.20
C VAL A 53 28.00 2.14 1.46
N ALA A 54 28.14 0.86 1.08
CA ALA A 54 27.08 -0.12 1.27
C ALA A 54 26.78 -0.38 2.77
N SER A 55 27.81 -0.39 3.62
CA SER A 55 27.69 -0.66 5.05
C SER A 55 27.20 0.53 5.85
N ALA A 56 27.67 1.75 5.53
CA ALA A 56 27.29 2.98 6.21
C ALA A 56 25.78 3.25 6.15
N ALA A 57 25.12 2.80 5.10
CA ALA A 57 23.68 2.95 4.92
C ALA A 57 22.84 1.85 5.63
N ASP A 58 23.41 1.05 6.51
CA ASP A 58 22.73 -0.13 7.07
C ASP A 58 22.10 -1.00 5.95
N GLY A 59 22.90 -1.23 4.91
CA GLY A 59 22.52 -1.90 3.69
C GLY A 59 21.68 -1.02 2.73
N ILE A 60 21.87 -1.21 1.44
CA ILE A 60 21.20 -0.47 0.38
C ILE A 60 19.79 -1.03 0.10
N PHE A 61 19.63 -2.33 0.29
CA PHE A 61 18.40 -3.05 -0.01
C PHE A 61 17.78 -3.63 1.25
N SER A 62 16.46 -3.55 1.35
CA SER A 62 15.71 -4.23 2.39
C SER A 62 14.48 -4.92 1.80
N VAL A 63 14.19 -6.13 2.25
CA VAL A 63 12.94 -6.83 1.94
C VAL A 63 12.11 -6.87 3.20
N LYS A 64 10.89 -6.32 3.11
CA LYS A 64 9.96 -6.28 4.23
C LYS A 64 8.85 -7.30 4.00
N PRO A 65 8.42 -8.05 5.02
CA PRO A 65 7.24 -8.89 4.88
C PRO A 65 6.00 -8.03 4.59
N LEU A 66 5.09 -8.55 3.79
CA LEU A 66 3.78 -7.93 3.63
C LEU A 66 3.01 -8.03 4.96
N SER A 67 2.43 -6.92 5.37
CA SER A 67 1.45 -6.93 6.45
C SER A 67 0.16 -7.60 6.00
N GLN A 68 -0.49 -8.33 6.90
CA GLN A 68 -1.78 -8.98 6.67
C GLN A 68 -2.82 -8.39 7.62
N PRO A 69 -3.26 -7.14 7.38
CA PRO A 69 -4.19 -6.46 8.28
C PRO A 69 -5.54 -7.18 8.33
N LYS A 70 -6.17 -7.16 9.49
CA LYS A 70 -7.56 -7.55 9.66
C LYS A 70 -8.43 -6.60 8.85
N THR A 71 -9.00 -7.08 7.74
CA THR A 71 -9.68 -6.23 6.77
C THR A 71 -11.19 -6.29 6.94
N GLY A 72 -11.83 -5.14 6.98
CA GLY A 72 -13.25 -4.95 6.81
C GLY A 72 -13.57 -4.44 5.39
N LEU A 73 -14.71 -4.81 4.85
CA LEU A 73 -15.19 -4.34 3.56
C LEU A 73 -16.59 -3.74 3.71
N ILE A 74 -16.78 -2.54 3.20
CA ILE A 74 -18.07 -1.90 3.02
C ILE A 74 -18.33 -1.84 1.52
N VAL A 75 -19.49 -2.31 1.09
CA VAL A 75 -19.99 -2.12 -0.27
C VAL A 75 -21.20 -1.21 -0.18
N THR A 76 -21.12 -0.05 -0.82
CA THR A 76 -22.21 0.92 -0.85
C THR A 76 -22.92 0.89 -2.20
N GLY A 77 -24.20 1.20 -2.19
CA GLY A 77 -25.04 1.26 -3.38
C GLY A 77 -26.48 0.89 -3.06
N ASN A 78 -27.41 1.78 -3.35
CA ASN A 78 -28.84 1.56 -3.07
C ASN A 78 -29.39 0.31 -3.78
N GLU A 79 -28.92 0.05 -4.99
CA GLU A 79 -29.37 -1.09 -5.80
C GLU A 79 -28.84 -2.42 -5.25
N VAL A 80 -27.59 -2.45 -4.79
CA VAL A 80 -26.99 -3.63 -4.15
C VAL A 80 -27.59 -3.86 -2.78
N TYR A 81 -27.78 -2.78 -2.00
CA TYR A 81 -28.37 -2.85 -0.67
C TYR A 81 -29.80 -3.37 -0.69
N SER A 82 -30.61 -2.94 -1.65
CA SER A 82 -32.01 -3.40 -1.82
C SER A 82 -32.13 -4.77 -2.49
N GLY A 83 -31.01 -5.38 -2.91
CA GLY A 83 -31.00 -6.68 -3.57
C GLY A 83 -31.47 -6.67 -5.03
N LEU A 84 -31.54 -5.49 -5.65
CA LEU A 84 -31.92 -5.35 -7.06
C LEU A 84 -30.79 -5.82 -8.00
N ILE A 85 -29.55 -5.66 -7.56
CA ILE A 85 -28.35 -6.05 -8.31
C ILE A 85 -27.40 -6.84 -7.37
N ASP A 86 -26.83 -7.92 -7.88
CA ASP A 86 -25.83 -8.69 -7.16
C ASP A 86 -24.54 -7.89 -6.93
N ASP A 87 -23.97 -8.00 -5.74
CA ASP A 87 -22.67 -7.40 -5.42
C ASP A 87 -21.56 -8.07 -6.23
N LYS A 88 -20.97 -7.30 -7.13
CA LYS A 88 -19.80 -7.72 -7.93
C LYS A 88 -18.47 -7.26 -7.35
N PHE A 89 -18.49 -6.32 -6.39
CA PHE A 89 -17.25 -5.74 -5.82
C PHE A 89 -16.61 -6.67 -4.79
N ALA A 90 -17.36 -7.18 -3.82
CA ALA A 90 -16.80 -8.01 -2.77
C ALA A 90 -16.08 -9.26 -3.30
N PRO A 91 -16.59 -10.01 -4.29
CA PRO A 91 -15.86 -11.14 -4.84
C PRO A 91 -14.52 -10.76 -5.47
N ILE A 92 -14.47 -9.64 -6.20
CA ILE A 92 -13.25 -9.14 -6.85
C ILE A 92 -12.23 -8.69 -5.81
N ILE A 93 -12.66 -7.90 -4.83
CA ILE A 93 -11.80 -7.39 -3.75
C ILE A 93 -11.28 -8.56 -2.93
N ARG A 94 -12.12 -9.52 -2.59
CA ARG A 94 -11.73 -10.74 -1.86
C ARG A 94 -10.64 -11.53 -2.60
N LYS A 95 -10.78 -11.68 -3.92
CA LYS A 95 -9.76 -12.33 -4.75
C LYS A 95 -8.42 -11.58 -4.73
N LYS A 96 -8.46 -10.24 -4.85
CA LYS A 96 -7.26 -9.39 -4.80
C LYS A 96 -6.56 -9.45 -3.44
N LEU A 97 -7.31 -9.40 -2.35
CA LEU A 97 -6.75 -9.46 -1.00
C LEU A 97 -6.12 -10.83 -0.70
N ARG A 98 -6.73 -11.91 -1.14
CA ARG A 98 -6.15 -13.27 -1.00
C ARG A 98 -4.79 -13.38 -1.70
N PHE A 99 -4.62 -12.73 -2.85
CA PHE A 99 -3.34 -12.72 -3.57
C PHE A 99 -2.19 -12.14 -2.74
N VAL A 100 -2.47 -11.18 -1.85
CA VAL A 100 -1.49 -10.60 -0.92
C VAL A 100 -1.56 -11.18 0.49
N GLY A 101 -2.30 -12.28 0.67
CA GLY A 101 -2.42 -12.99 1.95
C GLY A 101 -3.36 -12.34 2.96
N CYS A 102 -4.16 -11.35 2.55
CA CYS A 102 -5.16 -10.70 3.41
C CYS A 102 -6.52 -11.37 3.31
N GLU A 103 -7.24 -11.40 4.43
CA GLU A 103 -8.61 -11.90 4.49
C GLU A 103 -9.58 -10.82 4.96
N ILE A 104 -10.77 -10.79 4.33
CA ILE A 104 -11.88 -9.96 4.79
C ILE A 104 -12.55 -10.66 5.97
N LYS A 105 -12.50 -10.03 7.15
CA LYS A 105 -13.16 -10.54 8.35
C LYS A 105 -14.66 -10.29 8.36
N LYS A 106 -15.08 -9.15 7.83
CA LYS A 106 -16.49 -8.78 7.74
C LYS A 106 -16.74 -7.95 6.48
N THR A 107 -17.87 -8.23 5.83
CA THR A 107 -18.40 -7.42 4.73
C THR A 107 -19.74 -6.83 5.19
N LEU A 108 -19.93 -5.54 5.01
CA LEU A 108 -21.16 -4.81 5.25
C LEU A 108 -21.68 -4.25 3.93
N LEU A 109 -22.98 -4.41 3.70
CA LEU A 109 -23.70 -3.76 2.61
C LEU A 109 -24.43 -2.57 3.19
N THR A 110 -24.26 -1.40 2.61
CA THR A 110 -24.87 -0.14 3.09
C THR A 110 -25.56 0.58 1.96
N PRO A 111 -26.65 1.30 2.21
CA PRO A 111 -27.19 2.24 1.22
C PRO A 111 -26.17 3.37 0.97
N ASP A 112 -26.37 4.12 -0.10
CA ASP A 112 -25.64 5.36 -0.37
C ASP A 112 -26.17 6.48 0.55
N ASP A 113 -25.89 6.32 1.85
CA ASP A 113 -26.23 7.25 2.92
C ASP A 113 -25.02 7.49 3.82
N MET A 114 -24.68 8.76 4.02
CA MET A 114 -23.49 9.16 4.78
C MET A 114 -23.50 8.59 6.20
N ILE A 115 -24.65 8.66 6.89
CA ILE A 115 -24.80 8.22 8.28
C ILE A 115 -24.59 6.71 8.38
N GLU A 116 -25.18 5.95 7.46
CA GLU A 116 -25.08 4.50 7.45
C GLU A 116 -23.65 4.03 7.09
N ILE A 117 -22.96 4.74 6.21
CA ILE A 117 -21.55 4.45 5.90
C ILE A 117 -20.67 4.74 7.12
N VAL A 118 -20.86 5.88 7.82
CA VAL A 118 -20.13 6.22 9.06
C VAL A 118 -20.37 5.17 10.14
N LYS A 119 -21.62 4.74 10.35
CA LYS A 119 -21.95 3.66 11.28
C LYS A 119 -21.20 2.37 10.95
N SER A 120 -21.15 2.01 9.66
CA SER A 120 -20.46 0.81 9.19
C SER A 120 -18.94 0.90 9.39
N ILE A 121 -18.34 2.06 9.16
CA ILE A 121 -16.92 2.31 9.44
C ILE A 121 -16.67 2.10 10.94
N ASN A 122 -17.46 2.75 11.80
CA ASN A 122 -17.31 2.64 13.25
C ASN A 122 -17.51 1.21 13.76
N GLU A 123 -18.43 0.45 13.17
CA GLU A 123 -18.62 -0.96 13.48
C GLU A 123 -17.37 -1.78 13.16
N LEU A 124 -16.77 -1.58 11.98
CA LEU A 124 -15.55 -2.28 11.58
C LEU A 124 -14.35 -1.89 12.47
N ILE A 125 -14.25 -0.63 12.87
CA ILE A 125 -13.23 -0.18 13.84
C ILE A 125 -13.43 -0.90 15.19
N ARG A 126 -14.66 -0.95 15.70
CA ARG A 126 -14.98 -1.59 16.97
C ARG A 126 -14.66 -3.07 17.03
N ILE A 127 -14.78 -3.78 15.91
CA ILE A 127 -14.38 -5.20 15.81
C ILE A 127 -12.89 -5.40 15.54
N GLY A 128 -12.10 -4.31 15.53
CA GLY A 128 -10.65 -4.36 15.42
C GLY A 128 -10.16 -4.51 13.98
N SER A 129 -10.87 -3.98 12.99
CA SER A 129 -10.34 -3.90 11.63
C SER A 129 -9.17 -2.91 11.57
N GLU A 130 -8.08 -3.34 10.96
CA GLU A 130 -6.85 -2.56 10.77
C GLU A 130 -6.79 -1.92 9.37
N LEU A 131 -7.58 -2.45 8.44
CA LEU A 131 -7.80 -1.93 7.11
C LEU A 131 -9.29 -1.97 6.80
N ILE A 132 -9.86 -0.86 6.37
CA ILE A 132 -11.24 -0.77 5.91
C ILE A 132 -11.24 -0.37 4.45
N LEU A 133 -11.90 -1.16 3.62
CA LEU A 133 -12.11 -0.87 2.22
C LEU A 133 -13.57 -0.48 2.02
N VAL A 134 -13.79 0.65 1.35
CA VAL A 134 -15.11 1.12 0.93
C VAL A 134 -15.17 1.04 -0.59
N ALA A 135 -16.15 0.32 -1.13
CA ALA A 135 -16.35 0.12 -2.55
C ALA A 135 -17.75 0.56 -2.95
N GLY A 136 -17.85 1.45 -3.90
CA GLY A 136 -19.08 2.12 -4.33
C GLY A 136 -19.13 3.57 -3.88
N GLY A 137 -20.14 4.31 -4.31
CA GLY A 137 -20.34 5.71 -3.93
C GLY A 137 -19.25 6.69 -4.38
N MET A 138 -18.31 6.26 -5.21
CA MET A 138 -17.23 7.08 -5.76
C MET A 138 -17.59 7.53 -7.18
N SER A 139 -18.48 8.50 -7.28
CA SER A 139 -18.92 9.13 -8.54
C SER A 139 -17.92 10.18 -9.05
N VAL A 140 -18.23 10.82 -10.17
CA VAL A 140 -17.46 11.93 -10.75
C VAL A 140 -17.72 13.25 -10.00
N ASP A 141 -18.78 13.28 -9.20
CA ASP A 141 -19.31 14.49 -8.61
C ASP A 141 -18.58 14.87 -7.31
N PRO A 142 -18.47 16.19 -7.02
CA PRO A 142 -17.87 16.67 -5.77
C PRO A 142 -18.59 16.18 -4.51
N ASP A 143 -19.86 15.80 -4.64
CA ASP A 143 -20.75 15.36 -3.57
C ASP A 143 -20.67 13.85 -3.29
N ASP A 144 -19.49 13.27 -3.46
CA ASP A 144 -19.24 11.84 -3.20
C ASP A 144 -19.51 11.50 -1.74
N ILE A 145 -20.61 10.81 -1.50
CA ILE A 145 -21.08 10.43 -0.17
C ILE A 145 -20.04 9.60 0.59
N SER A 146 -19.37 8.68 -0.10
CA SER A 146 -18.33 7.85 0.53
C SER A 146 -17.14 8.69 1.01
N ARG A 147 -16.75 9.70 0.24
CA ARG A 147 -15.66 10.62 0.62
C ARG A 147 -16.03 11.43 1.87
N MET A 148 -17.24 11.99 1.88
CA MET A 148 -17.74 12.74 3.03
C MET A 148 -17.87 11.87 4.27
N ALA A 149 -18.38 10.64 4.14
CA ALA A 149 -18.51 9.69 5.23
C ALA A 149 -17.14 9.28 5.83
N ILE A 150 -16.13 9.08 4.99
CA ILE A 150 -14.77 8.75 5.46
C ILE A 150 -14.16 9.93 6.24
N ALA A 151 -14.37 11.16 5.77
CA ALA A 151 -13.92 12.35 6.50
C ALA A 151 -14.68 12.52 7.83
N GLU A 152 -16.01 12.36 7.84
CA GLU A 152 -16.85 12.44 9.03
C GLU A 152 -16.51 11.35 10.05
N ALA A 153 -16.10 10.17 9.60
CA ALA A 153 -15.58 9.11 10.47
C ALA A 153 -14.21 9.44 11.13
N GLY A 154 -13.68 10.64 10.88
CA GLY A 154 -12.45 11.14 11.48
C GLY A 154 -11.17 10.78 10.74
N ALA A 155 -11.25 10.53 9.44
CA ALA A 155 -10.07 10.27 8.63
C ALA A 155 -9.18 11.51 8.53
N THR A 156 -7.89 11.31 8.78
CA THR A 156 -6.80 12.28 8.60
C THR A 156 -5.85 11.79 7.51
N ASP A 157 -4.88 12.62 7.14
CA ASP A 157 -3.89 12.30 6.08
C ASP A 157 -4.55 11.79 4.80
N VAL A 158 -5.64 12.44 4.40
CA VAL A 158 -6.45 12.02 3.26
C VAL A 158 -5.76 12.39 1.96
N GLY A 159 -5.46 11.38 1.14
CA GLY A 159 -5.04 11.56 -0.24
C GLY A 159 -6.13 11.10 -1.21
N TYR A 160 -6.31 11.83 -2.29
CA TYR A 160 -7.30 11.53 -3.32
C TYR A 160 -6.70 11.53 -4.71
N GLY A 161 -7.06 10.52 -5.49
CA GLY A 161 -6.62 10.36 -6.86
C GLY A 161 -5.31 9.58 -7.00
N THR A 162 -5.17 8.93 -8.12
CA THR A 162 -3.92 8.29 -8.56
C THR A 162 -3.67 8.67 -10.02
N SER A 163 -2.40 8.66 -10.44
CA SER A 163 -2.02 8.96 -11.82
C SER A 163 -2.19 7.78 -12.79
N VAL A 164 -2.87 6.71 -12.36
CA VAL A 164 -3.07 5.49 -13.16
C VAL A 164 -4.55 5.16 -13.34
N LEU A 165 -4.89 4.57 -14.48
CA LEU A 165 -6.23 4.05 -14.78
C LEU A 165 -6.15 2.53 -14.98
N PRO A 166 -7.09 1.73 -14.41
CA PRO A 166 -8.13 2.14 -13.45
C PRO A 166 -7.56 2.46 -12.08
N GLY A 167 -8.24 3.30 -11.31
CA GLY A 167 -7.85 3.66 -9.94
C GLY A 167 -7.72 5.16 -9.71
N ALA A 168 -7.96 6.00 -10.74
CA ALA A 168 -7.86 7.46 -10.63
C ALA A 168 -8.73 8.06 -9.51
N ARG A 169 -9.73 7.34 -9.06
CA ARG A 169 -10.65 7.73 -7.97
C ARG A 169 -10.41 6.93 -6.70
N CYS A 170 -9.18 6.63 -6.37
CA CYS A 170 -8.84 6.02 -5.10
C CYS A 170 -8.70 7.11 -4.03
N LEU A 171 -9.35 6.92 -2.90
CA LEU A 171 -9.15 7.73 -1.70
C LEU A 171 -8.53 6.85 -0.63
N TYR A 172 -7.57 7.40 0.10
CA TYR A 172 -7.03 6.79 1.30
C TYR A 172 -6.99 7.81 2.44
N GLY A 173 -7.08 7.33 3.65
CA GLY A 173 -6.98 8.13 4.85
C GLY A 173 -6.67 7.26 6.06
N VAL A 174 -6.33 7.87 7.16
CA VAL A 174 -6.04 7.21 8.43
C VAL A 174 -7.08 7.62 9.45
N ILE A 175 -7.72 6.65 10.12
CA ILE A 175 -8.67 6.89 11.20
C ILE A 175 -8.03 6.48 12.52
N GLY A 176 -7.95 7.41 13.46
CA GLY A 176 -7.32 7.21 14.76
C GLY A 176 -5.79 7.17 14.68
N SER A 177 -5.14 7.36 15.82
CA SER A 177 -3.71 7.14 15.96
C SER A 177 -3.45 5.64 16.08
N ILE A 178 -3.23 4.97 14.97
CA ILE A 178 -2.53 3.68 15.00
C ILE A 178 -1.11 4.04 15.44
N PRO A 179 -0.62 3.50 16.59
CA PRO A 179 0.76 3.72 16.95
C PRO A 179 1.59 3.21 15.79
N SER A 180 2.27 4.12 15.11
CA SER A 180 3.18 3.80 14.03
C SER A 180 4.24 2.86 14.61
N ARG A 181 4.11 1.56 14.39
CA ARG A 181 5.23 0.65 14.56
C ARG A 181 6.27 1.09 13.55
N GLY A 182 7.18 1.96 14.04
CA GLY A 182 8.46 2.24 13.42
C GLY A 182 8.37 2.68 11.96
N ARG A 183 8.23 3.98 11.72
CA ARG A 183 8.97 4.56 10.59
C ARG A 183 10.44 4.51 11.01
N PRO A 184 11.32 3.76 10.35
CA PRO A 184 12.72 4.10 10.40
C PRO A 184 12.83 5.46 9.68
N GLY A 185 13.45 6.42 10.34
CA GLY A 185 13.81 7.72 9.77
C GLY A 185 14.68 7.57 8.53
#